data_fd3fbb37503da0f154b9602e479985d9
#
_entry.id   fd3fbb37503da0f154b9602e479985d9
#
_cell.length_a   1.000
_cell.length_b   1.000
_cell.length_c   1.000
_cell.angle_alpha   90.00
_cell.angle_beta   90.00
_cell.angle_gamma   90.00
#
_symmetry.space_group_name_H-M   'P 1'
#
loop_
_entity.id
_entity.type
_entity.pdbx_description
1 polymer ?
#
loop_
_entity_poly.entity_id
_entity_poly.type
_entity_poly.pdbx_seq_one_letter_code
_entity_poly.pdbx_strand_id
1 'polypeptide(L)'
;PNTKFKFRTDNGDWMSPPSGAPNQKGGDLVFMKQDESLELKAEIKSDNLIWAEIGANRSFLPSDYVISDAQGNKIKVAKVLPNGAKTTLIVPESPLDKRRAYYLEIPSQNQKVICSYDGWFRELCSSKEMGANIDNGKTTIRVFSPRAEKVKLYLYKNKDDDKAYRIEEMKQDKDGVWESFFNE
;
A
#
# COMPACT_ATOMS: atom_id res chain seq x y z
N PRO A 1 -5.78 1.69 -31.81
CA PRO A 1 -6.95 2.42 -32.29
C PRO A 1 -6.90 3.84 -31.77
N ASN A 2 -6.87 4.80 -32.73
CA ASN A 2 -6.86 6.23 -32.42
C ASN A 2 -8.31 6.73 -32.22
N THR A 3 -9.06 6.14 -31.31
CA THR A 3 -10.42 6.57 -31.03
C THR A 3 -10.39 7.92 -30.36
N LYS A 4 -10.97 8.92 -31.00
CA LYS A 4 -11.12 10.26 -30.46
C LYS A 4 -12.40 10.36 -29.65
N PHE A 5 -12.37 11.16 -28.57
CA PHE A 5 -13.55 11.43 -27.76
C PHE A 5 -13.52 12.86 -27.20
N LYS A 6 -14.69 13.36 -26.87
CA LYS A 6 -14.91 14.63 -26.17
C LYS A 6 -15.96 14.46 -25.10
N PHE A 7 -15.91 15.30 -24.10
CA PHE A 7 -17.00 15.44 -23.13
C PHE A 7 -17.97 16.53 -23.59
N ARG A 8 -19.24 16.36 -23.24
CA ARG A 8 -20.28 17.34 -23.46
C ARG A 8 -20.97 17.64 -22.14
N THR A 9 -21.26 18.92 -21.88
CA THR A 9 -22.05 19.32 -20.70
C THR A 9 -23.51 18.99 -20.88
N ASP A 10 -24.26 18.96 -19.80
CA ASP A 10 -25.72 18.75 -19.84
C ASP A 10 -26.45 19.86 -20.65
N ASN A 11 -25.82 21.05 -20.73
CA ASN A 11 -26.34 22.16 -21.55
C ASN A 11 -26.02 22.03 -23.05
N GLY A 12 -25.30 20.97 -23.42
CA GLY A 12 -25.00 20.70 -24.81
C GLY A 12 -23.68 21.29 -25.33
N ASP A 13 -22.88 21.95 -24.48
CA ASP A 13 -21.62 22.53 -24.88
C ASP A 13 -20.49 21.48 -24.89
N TRP A 14 -19.60 21.55 -25.89
CA TRP A 14 -18.46 20.67 -25.98
C TRP A 14 -17.30 21.20 -25.12
N MET A 15 -16.81 20.33 -24.24
CA MET A 15 -15.64 20.64 -23.42
C MET A 15 -14.35 20.36 -24.19
N SER A 16 -13.51 21.37 -24.37
CA SER A 16 -12.17 21.18 -24.88
C SER A 16 -11.24 20.69 -23.76
N PRO A 17 -10.30 19.79 -24.06
CA PRO A 17 -9.30 19.38 -23.08
C PRO A 17 -8.43 20.57 -22.67
N PRO A 18 -7.88 20.59 -21.44
CA PRO A 18 -6.93 21.61 -21.01
C PRO A 18 -5.74 21.69 -21.97
N SER A 19 -5.22 22.88 -22.19
CA SER A 19 -4.02 23.08 -22.98
C SER A 19 -2.85 22.25 -22.39
N GLY A 20 -2.18 21.44 -23.22
CA GLY A 20 -1.09 20.56 -22.80
C GLY A 20 -1.52 19.22 -22.23
N ALA A 21 -2.80 18.84 -22.33
CA ALA A 21 -3.21 17.48 -21.99
C ALA A 21 -2.40 16.44 -22.78
N PRO A 22 -1.82 15.42 -22.13
CA PRO A 22 -0.84 14.52 -22.74
C PRO A 22 -1.39 13.68 -23.90
N ASN A 23 -2.70 13.50 -23.97
CA ASN A 23 -3.39 12.73 -25.00
C ASN A 23 -4.25 13.61 -25.92
N GLN A 24 -3.93 14.91 -26.00
CA GLN A 24 -4.64 15.85 -26.87
C GLN A 24 -4.14 15.76 -28.31
N LYS A 25 -5.07 15.64 -29.27
CA LYS A 25 -4.80 15.76 -30.71
C LYS A 25 -5.82 16.70 -31.34
N GLY A 26 -5.39 17.94 -31.60
CA GLY A 26 -6.30 19.01 -31.97
C GLY A 26 -7.23 19.40 -30.82
N GLY A 27 -8.53 19.56 -31.05
CA GLY A 27 -9.53 19.84 -30.01
C GLY A 27 -10.11 18.61 -29.32
N ASP A 28 -9.57 17.40 -29.58
CA ASP A 28 -10.10 16.13 -29.06
C ASP A 28 -9.11 15.45 -28.12
N LEU A 29 -9.63 14.63 -27.23
CA LEU A 29 -8.85 13.62 -26.52
C LEU A 29 -8.76 12.35 -27.37
N VAL A 30 -7.63 11.67 -27.32
CA VAL A 30 -7.38 10.41 -28.04
C VAL A 30 -7.15 9.31 -27.02
N PHE A 31 -7.83 8.19 -27.19
CA PHE A 31 -7.44 6.96 -26.49
C PHE A 31 -6.04 6.56 -26.99
N MET A 32 -5.05 6.88 -26.18
CA MET A 32 -3.73 6.30 -26.38
C MET A 32 -3.77 4.90 -25.80
N LYS A 33 -3.34 3.90 -26.57
CA LYS A 33 -2.96 2.63 -25.98
C LYS A 33 -1.89 2.98 -24.98
N GLN A 34 -2.19 2.79 -23.68
CA GLN A 34 -1.19 2.90 -22.65
C GLN A 34 -0.08 1.94 -23.08
N ASP A 35 1.14 2.45 -23.21
CA ASP A 35 2.26 1.63 -23.62
C ASP A 35 2.43 0.57 -22.54
N GLU A 36 1.98 -0.65 -22.81
CA GLU A 36 2.00 -1.78 -21.86
C GLU A 36 3.42 -2.08 -21.36
N SER A 37 4.42 -1.42 -21.96
CA SER A 37 5.82 -1.64 -21.67
C SER A 37 6.36 -0.91 -20.44
N LEU A 38 5.66 0.04 -19.83
CA LEU A 38 6.33 1.06 -19.03
C LEU A 38 5.72 1.40 -17.65
N GLU A 39 4.67 0.77 -17.21
CA GLU A 39 4.16 1.04 -15.88
C GLU A 39 4.75 0.05 -14.86
N LEU A 40 5.76 0.52 -14.13
CA LEU A 40 6.29 -0.22 -12.98
C LEU A 40 5.19 -0.40 -11.93
N LYS A 41 4.92 -1.65 -11.55
CA LYS A 41 4.07 -2.00 -10.42
C LYS A 41 4.88 -2.81 -9.42
N ALA A 42 4.68 -2.56 -8.15
CA ALA A 42 5.36 -3.29 -7.10
C ALA A 42 4.40 -3.64 -5.95
N GLU A 43 4.55 -4.84 -5.44
CA GLU A 43 3.77 -5.36 -4.33
C GLU A 43 4.67 -6.09 -3.34
N ILE A 44 4.59 -5.75 -2.06
CA ILE A 44 5.27 -6.46 -0.99
C ILE A 44 4.49 -7.72 -0.68
N LYS A 45 5.13 -8.88 -0.85
CA LYS A 45 4.54 -10.19 -0.55
C LYS A 45 4.87 -10.67 0.85
N SER A 46 6.03 -10.27 1.37
CA SER A 46 6.47 -10.54 2.74
C SER A 46 7.52 -9.51 3.17
N ASP A 47 8.02 -9.63 4.38
CA ASP A 47 9.11 -8.77 4.90
C ASP A 47 10.41 -8.86 4.08
N ASN A 48 10.59 -9.89 3.28
CA ASN A 48 11.80 -10.10 2.49
C ASN A 48 11.52 -10.39 1.00
N LEU A 49 10.34 -10.04 0.50
CA LEU A 49 9.97 -10.28 -0.89
C LEU A 49 9.08 -9.19 -1.47
N ILE A 50 9.53 -8.58 -2.56
CA ILE A 50 8.74 -7.68 -3.41
C ILE A 50 8.53 -8.36 -4.76
N TRP A 51 7.29 -8.45 -5.19
CA TRP A 51 6.91 -8.77 -6.56
C TRP A 51 6.84 -7.46 -7.37
N ALA A 52 7.42 -7.46 -8.57
CA ALA A 52 7.38 -6.30 -9.45
C ALA A 52 7.01 -6.69 -10.89
N GLU A 53 6.12 -5.94 -11.51
CA GLU A 53 5.83 -5.98 -12.93
C GLU A 53 6.58 -4.84 -13.61
N ILE A 54 7.55 -5.19 -14.49
CA ILE A 54 8.52 -4.23 -15.06
C ILE A 54 8.47 -4.22 -16.59
N GLY A 55 7.94 -5.28 -17.19
CA GLY A 55 7.98 -5.49 -18.64
C GLY A 55 9.07 -6.45 -19.12
N ALA A 56 9.20 -6.61 -20.43
CA ALA A 56 10.06 -7.63 -21.03
C ALA A 56 11.57 -7.31 -20.95
N ASN A 57 11.94 -6.02 -20.99
CA ASN A 57 13.34 -5.56 -20.99
C ASN A 57 13.84 -5.22 -19.59
N ARG A 58 13.63 -6.13 -18.64
CA ARG A 58 14.05 -5.94 -17.25
C ARG A 58 15.47 -6.42 -17.01
N SER A 59 16.16 -5.73 -16.11
CA SER A 59 17.44 -6.19 -15.59
C SER A 59 17.25 -7.23 -14.48
N PHE A 60 18.26 -8.07 -14.29
CA PHE A 60 18.36 -8.97 -13.13
C PHE A 60 19.55 -8.60 -12.22
N LEU A 61 20.16 -7.44 -12.45
CA LEU A 61 21.21 -6.92 -11.58
C LEU A 61 20.59 -6.19 -10.37
N PRO A 62 20.93 -6.58 -9.14
CA PRO A 62 20.45 -5.91 -7.93
C PRO A 62 20.72 -4.41 -7.90
N SER A 63 21.85 -3.97 -8.47
CA SER A 63 22.27 -2.57 -8.54
C SER A 63 21.33 -1.66 -9.35
N ASP A 64 20.52 -2.23 -10.22
CA ASP A 64 19.60 -1.48 -11.08
C ASP A 64 18.29 -1.11 -10.39
N TYR A 65 18.11 -1.59 -9.15
CA TYR A 65 16.93 -1.37 -8.34
C TYR A 65 17.27 -0.66 -7.04
N VAL A 66 16.43 0.27 -6.65
CA VAL A 66 16.53 0.97 -5.37
C VAL A 66 15.22 0.78 -4.61
N ILE A 67 15.32 0.24 -3.40
CA ILE A 67 14.21 0.24 -2.44
C ILE A 67 14.47 1.39 -1.46
N SER A 68 13.46 2.21 -1.19
CA SER A 68 13.54 3.26 -0.18
C SER A 68 12.26 3.34 0.65
N ASP A 69 12.37 3.73 1.92
CA ASP A 69 11.20 4.04 2.73
C ASP A 69 10.69 5.48 2.47
N ALA A 70 9.59 5.85 3.11
CA ALA A 70 8.99 7.19 2.98
C ALA A 70 9.89 8.33 3.52
N GLN A 71 10.88 8.00 4.34
CA GLN A 71 11.88 8.93 4.87
C GLN A 71 13.12 9.04 3.96
N GLY A 72 13.17 8.25 2.88
CA GLY A 72 14.29 8.23 1.93
C GLY A 72 15.43 7.30 2.34
N ASN A 73 15.31 6.53 3.41
CA ASN A 73 16.31 5.52 3.77
C ASN A 73 16.32 4.41 2.73
N LYS A 74 17.51 4.12 2.20
CA LYS A 74 17.67 3.09 1.16
C LYS A 74 17.93 1.73 1.75
N ILE A 75 17.31 0.72 1.16
CA ILE A 75 17.54 -0.69 1.44
C ILE A 75 18.16 -1.32 0.20
N LYS A 76 19.28 -1.99 0.36
CA LYS A 76 19.91 -2.67 -0.76
C LYS A 76 19.10 -3.87 -1.21
N VAL A 77 19.17 -4.16 -2.50
CA VAL A 77 18.62 -5.37 -3.10
C VAL A 77 19.67 -6.46 -3.05
N ALA A 78 19.35 -7.59 -2.43
CA ALA A 78 20.24 -8.74 -2.35
C ALA A 78 20.18 -9.60 -3.62
N LYS A 79 18.98 -9.81 -4.15
CA LYS A 79 18.74 -10.67 -5.33
C LYS A 79 17.57 -10.16 -6.16
N VAL A 80 17.66 -10.42 -7.46
CA VAL A 80 16.58 -10.21 -8.43
C VAL A 80 16.38 -11.52 -9.18
N LEU A 81 15.18 -12.09 -9.10
CA LEU A 81 14.87 -13.40 -9.65
C LEU A 81 13.77 -13.28 -10.71
N PRO A 82 13.87 -14.02 -11.83
CA PRO A 82 12.81 -14.05 -12.81
C PRO A 82 11.53 -14.68 -12.25
N ASN A 83 10.38 -14.11 -12.61
CA ASN A 83 9.07 -14.61 -12.24
C ASN A 83 8.07 -14.39 -13.39
N GLY A 84 8.18 -15.23 -14.46
CA GLY A 84 7.37 -15.07 -15.66
C GLY A 84 7.94 -14.07 -16.67
N ALA A 85 7.17 -13.73 -17.71
CA ALA A 85 7.66 -12.96 -18.85
C ALA A 85 7.86 -11.47 -18.55
N LYS A 86 7.04 -10.87 -17.70
CA LYS A 86 7.05 -9.41 -17.40
C LYS A 86 7.32 -9.10 -15.93
N THR A 87 7.45 -10.10 -15.09
CA THR A 87 7.51 -9.95 -13.63
C THR A 87 8.81 -10.46 -13.05
N THR A 88 9.17 -9.94 -11.90
CA THR A 88 10.44 -10.18 -11.20
C THR A 88 10.18 -10.22 -9.69
N LEU A 89 10.91 -11.07 -8.99
CA LEU A 89 10.95 -11.09 -7.55
C LEU A 89 12.21 -10.37 -7.08
N ILE A 90 12.05 -9.40 -6.21
CA ILE A 90 13.13 -8.59 -5.65
C ILE A 90 13.23 -8.93 -4.17
N VAL A 91 14.41 -9.36 -3.77
CA VAL A 91 14.73 -9.73 -2.39
C VAL A 91 15.54 -8.60 -1.77
N PRO A 92 15.03 -7.88 -0.76
CA PRO A 92 15.81 -6.90 -0.02
C PRO A 92 16.91 -7.56 0.81
N GLU A 93 18.01 -6.84 1.07
CA GLU A 93 19.12 -7.32 1.90
C GLU A 93 18.74 -7.42 3.39
N SER A 94 17.81 -6.60 3.82
CA SER A 94 17.24 -6.62 5.18
C SER A 94 15.72 -6.67 5.15
N PRO A 95 15.09 -7.28 6.17
CA PRO A 95 13.62 -7.38 6.23
C PRO A 95 12.95 -6.01 6.21
N LEU A 96 11.85 -5.92 5.48
CA LEU A 96 10.99 -4.74 5.42
C LEU A 96 10.11 -4.66 6.67
N ASP A 97 9.95 -3.46 7.20
CA ASP A 97 9.01 -3.22 8.29
C ASP A 97 7.61 -2.96 7.73
N LYS A 98 6.65 -3.86 8.01
CA LYS A 98 5.26 -3.74 7.54
C LYS A 98 4.56 -2.43 7.93
N ARG A 99 5.09 -1.70 8.90
CA ARG A 99 4.56 -0.41 9.37
C ARG A 99 4.96 0.77 8.48
N ARG A 100 5.98 0.60 7.63
CA ARG A 100 6.53 1.65 6.76
C ARG A 100 6.02 1.51 5.33
N ALA A 101 5.90 2.64 4.64
CA ALA A 101 5.69 2.65 3.20
C ALA A 101 7.03 2.54 2.47
N TYR A 102 7.08 1.73 1.42
CA TYR A 102 8.27 1.55 0.60
C TYR A 102 8.00 1.89 -0.86
N TYR A 103 9.06 2.31 -1.53
CA TYR A 103 9.09 2.62 -2.94
C TYR A 103 10.12 1.72 -3.63
N LEU A 104 9.76 1.25 -4.81
CA LEU A 104 10.69 0.61 -5.75
C LEU A 104 10.99 1.62 -6.86
N GLU A 105 12.28 1.79 -7.17
CA GLU A 105 12.75 2.68 -8.20
C GLU A 105 13.70 1.94 -9.15
N ILE A 106 13.59 2.23 -10.45
CA ILE A 106 14.49 1.80 -11.51
C ILE A 106 15.08 3.07 -12.13
N PRO A 107 16.23 3.56 -11.61
CA PRO A 107 16.80 4.84 -12.01
C PRO A 107 17.09 4.93 -13.52
N SER A 108 17.56 3.86 -14.14
CA SER A 108 17.85 3.79 -15.57
C SER A 108 16.63 4.02 -16.47
N GLN A 109 15.42 3.80 -15.93
CA GLN A 109 14.15 3.98 -16.64
C GLN A 109 13.37 5.21 -16.13
N ASN A 110 13.92 5.94 -15.17
CA ASN A 110 13.26 7.07 -14.49
C ASN A 110 11.88 6.68 -13.93
N GLN A 111 11.76 5.47 -13.41
CA GLN A 111 10.51 4.95 -12.86
C GLN A 111 10.63 4.78 -11.35
N LYS A 112 9.58 5.19 -10.64
CA LYS A 112 9.44 5.04 -9.19
C LYS A 112 7.99 4.80 -8.84
N VAL A 113 7.71 3.79 -8.05
CA VAL A 113 6.36 3.43 -7.61
C VAL A 113 6.33 3.12 -6.13
N ILE A 114 5.21 3.43 -5.49
CA ILE A 114 4.93 2.95 -4.13
C ILE A 114 4.59 1.46 -4.19
N CYS A 115 5.20 0.67 -3.31
CA CYS A 115 4.88 -0.74 -3.20
C CYS A 115 3.53 -0.93 -2.49
N SER A 116 2.61 -1.66 -3.13
CA SER A 116 1.37 -2.09 -2.50
C SER A 116 1.64 -3.15 -1.43
N TYR A 117 0.81 -3.18 -0.39
CA TYR A 117 0.85 -4.19 0.67
C TYR A 117 -0.26 -5.23 0.55
N ASP A 118 -1.09 -5.16 -0.48
CA ASP A 118 -2.30 -5.97 -0.59
C ASP A 118 -2.01 -7.48 -0.49
N GLY A 119 -0.92 -7.95 -1.09
CA GLY A 119 -0.53 -9.35 -1.02
C GLY A 119 -0.13 -9.79 0.37
N TRP A 120 0.64 -8.98 1.09
CA TRP A 120 1.10 -9.31 2.44
C TRP A 120 -0.06 -9.29 3.45
N PHE A 121 -0.94 -8.28 3.37
CA PHE A 121 -2.05 -8.17 4.31
C PHE A 121 -3.18 -9.15 4.07
N ARG A 122 -3.30 -9.73 2.89
CA ARG A 122 -4.25 -10.81 2.63
C ARG A 122 -3.93 -12.09 3.42
N GLU A 123 -2.68 -12.30 3.77
CA GLU A 123 -2.23 -13.44 4.58
C GLU A 123 -2.33 -13.16 6.08
N LEU A 124 -2.43 -11.89 6.48
CA LEU A 124 -2.65 -11.50 7.86
C LEU A 124 -4.13 -11.57 8.18
N CYS A 125 -4.53 -12.61 8.86
CA CYS A 125 -5.90 -12.79 9.34
C CYS A 125 -5.90 -13.28 10.78
N SER A 126 -6.98 -13.00 11.50
CA SER A 126 -7.20 -13.52 12.84
C SER A 126 -8.62 -14.04 12.95
N SER A 127 -8.78 -15.18 13.60
CA SER A 127 -10.09 -15.74 13.94
C SER A 127 -10.68 -15.12 15.21
N LYS A 128 -9.97 -14.20 15.86
CA LYS A 128 -10.43 -13.54 17.08
C LYS A 128 -11.61 -12.62 16.77
N GLU A 129 -12.61 -12.66 17.62
CA GLU A 129 -13.72 -11.72 17.54
C GLU A 129 -13.25 -10.29 17.87
N MET A 130 -13.50 -9.34 16.95
CA MET A 130 -13.08 -7.94 17.07
C MET A 130 -14.10 -7.13 17.87
N GLY A 131 -13.68 -5.93 18.31
CA GLY A 131 -14.51 -5.05 19.11
C GLY A 131 -14.45 -5.37 20.58
N ALA A 132 -15.50 -5.00 21.30
CA ALA A 132 -15.65 -5.22 22.75
C ALA A 132 -16.42 -6.51 23.01
N ASN A 133 -15.77 -7.46 23.63
CA ASN A 133 -16.33 -8.78 23.97
C ASN A 133 -16.36 -8.95 25.48
N ILE A 134 -17.52 -9.24 26.04
CA ILE A 134 -17.73 -9.44 27.47
C ILE A 134 -18.02 -10.92 27.71
N ASP A 135 -17.20 -11.55 28.53
CA ASP A 135 -17.37 -12.95 28.93
C ASP A 135 -17.02 -13.11 30.41
N ASN A 136 -17.98 -13.62 31.18
CA ASN A 136 -17.81 -13.94 32.62
C ASN A 136 -17.19 -12.81 33.47
N GLY A 137 -17.64 -11.56 33.26
CA GLY A 137 -17.14 -10.39 33.98
C GLY A 137 -15.74 -9.93 33.52
N LYS A 138 -15.27 -10.44 32.41
CA LYS A 138 -14.04 -9.96 31.73
C LYS A 138 -14.40 -9.28 30.42
N THR A 139 -13.90 -8.09 30.24
CA THR A 139 -14.03 -7.35 28.99
C THR A 139 -12.72 -7.41 28.21
N THR A 140 -12.82 -7.86 26.97
CA THR A 140 -11.70 -7.86 26.02
C THR A 140 -12.01 -6.92 24.87
N ILE A 141 -11.14 -5.96 24.60
CA ILE A 141 -11.27 -5.06 23.45
C ILE A 141 -10.19 -5.37 22.44
N ARG A 142 -10.60 -5.58 21.17
CA ARG A 142 -9.72 -5.95 20.07
C ARG A 142 -9.91 -5.06 18.86
N VAL A 143 -8.79 -4.66 18.25
CA VAL A 143 -8.76 -3.96 16.96
C VAL A 143 -7.68 -4.54 16.07
N PHE A 144 -8.03 -4.79 14.80
CA PHE A 144 -7.07 -5.23 13.80
C PHE A 144 -6.36 -4.03 13.19
N SER A 145 -5.09 -3.86 13.49
CA SER A 145 -4.26 -2.77 12.96
C SER A 145 -2.80 -3.20 12.84
N PRO A 146 -2.47 -4.05 11.84
CA PRO A 146 -1.16 -4.69 11.74
C PRO A 146 -0.01 -3.69 11.47
N ARG A 147 -0.33 -2.49 10.96
CA ARG A 147 0.65 -1.44 10.66
C ARG A 147 0.83 -0.40 11.77
N ALA A 148 -0.03 -0.41 12.77
CA ALA A 148 0.09 0.55 13.86
C ALA A 148 1.37 0.28 14.67
N GLU A 149 2.07 1.33 15.04
CA GLU A 149 3.21 1.26 15.97
C GLU A 149 2.73 1.28 17.42
N LYS A 150 1.59 1.93 17.65
CA LYS A 150 1.01 2.10 18.97
C LYS A 150 -0.49 2.27 18.84
N VAL A 151 -1.23 1.59 19.70
CA VAL A 151 -2.68 1.74 19.84
C VAL A 151 -3.00 2.02 21.30
N LYS A 152 -3.78 3.07 21.54
CA LYS A 152 -4.25 3.46 22.87
C LYS A 152 -5.76 3.34 22.94
N LEU A 153 -6.24 2.76 24.01
CA LEU A 153 -7.64 2.66 24.34
C LEU A 153 -8.00 3.74 25.34
N TYR A 154 -9.01 4.54 25.03
CA TYR A 154 -9.55 5.59 25.90
C TYR A 154 -10.92 5.15 26.38
N LEU A 155 -11.10 5.06 27.68
CA LEU A 155 -12.35 4.68 28.33
C LEU A 155 -13.01 5.90 28.95
N TYR A 156 -14.30 6.09 28.67
CA TYR A 156 -15.12 7.17 29.15
C TYR A 156 -16.26 6.63 30.03
N LYS A 157 -16.65 7.33 31.10
CA LYS A 157 -17.78 6.92 31.91
C LYS A 157 -19.11 7.18 31.23
N ASN A 158 -19.20 8.33 30.57
CA ASN A 158 -20.38 8.73 29.82
C ASN A 158 -19.98 9.10 28.39
N LYS A 159 -20.93 9.00 27.46
CA LYS A 159 -20.72 9.28 26.03
C LYS A 159 -20.31 10.73 25.74
N ASP A 160 -20.69 11.66 26.63
CA ASP A 160 -20.47 13.11 26.46
C ASP A 160 -19.28 13.62 27.30
N ASP A 161 -18.48 12.71 27.87
CA ASP A 161 -17.31 13.09 28.65
C ASP A 161 -16.17 13.56 27.76
N ASP A 162 -15.60 14.73 28.03
CA ASP A 162 -14.42 15.27 27.30
C ASP A 162 -13.10 14.60 27.72
N LYS A 163 -13.09 13.93 28.87
CA LYS A 163 -11.89 13.31 29.44
C LYS A 163 -12.10 11.83 29.71
N ALA A 164 -11.21 11.03 29.17
CA ALA A 164 -11.16 9.62 29.51
C ALA A 164 -10.81 9.44 31.01
N TYR A 165 -11.55 8.57 31.70
CA TYR A 165 -11.22 8.21 33.07
C TYR A 165 -10.08 7.20 33.16
N ARG A 166 -9.80 6.49 32.05
CA ARG A 166 -8.73 5.50 31.93
C ARG A 166 -8.17 5.49 30.51
N ILE A 167 -6.86 5.42 30.40
CA ILE A 167 -6.15 5.29 29.12
C ILE A 167 -5.21 4.10 29.24
N GLU A 168 -5.28 3.18 28.28
CA GLU A 168 -4.41 2.01 28.25
C GLU A 168 -3.69 1.87 26.93
N GLU A 169 -2.48 1.41 26.98
CA GLU A 169 -1.72 1.02 25.81
C GLU A 169 -2.03 -0.45 25.50
N MET A 170 -2.62 -0.70 24.32
CA MET A 170 -2.97 -2.04 23.88
C MET A 170 -1.72 -2.81 23.48
N LYS A 171 -1.78 -4.14 23.54
CA LYS A 171 -0.68 -5.02 23.13
C LYS A 171 -1.01 -5.67 21.80
N GLN A 172 -0.05 -5.63 20.87
CA GLN A 172 -0.18 -6.30 19.58
C GLN A 172 0.23 -7.77 19.69
N ASP A 173 -0.56 -8.64 19.08
CA ASP A 173 -0.22 -10.05 18.88
C ASP A 173 0.47 -10.30 17.53
N LYS A 174 0.82 -11.56 17.27
CA LYS A 174 1.47 -11.99 16.01
C LYS A 174 0.59 -11.81 14.77
N ASP A 175 -0.73 -11.80 14.94
CA ASP A 175 -1.70 -11.71 13.84
C ASP A 175 -2.04 -10.25 13.49
N GLY A 176 -1.43 -9.27 14.17
CA GLY A 176 -1.66 -7.85 13.97
C GLY A 176 -2.89 -7.31 14.71
N VAL A 177 -3.44 -8.07 15.63
CA VAL A 177 -4.54 -7.66 16.50
C VAL A 177 -3.97 -7.01 17.75
N TRP A 178 -4.52 -5.86 18.13
CA TRP A 178 -4.25 -5.18 19.39
C TRP A 178 -5.31 -5.52 20.38
N GLU A 179 -4.92 -5.88 21.59
CA GLU A 179 -5.81 -6.33 22.65
C GLU A 179 -5.59 -5.58 23.95
N SER A 180 -6.69 -5.36 24.69
CA SER A 180 -6.68 -4.92 26.07
C SER A 180 -7.72 -5.70 26.87
N PHE A 181 -7.41 -6.01 28.13
CA PHE A 181 -8.21 -6.85 29.00
C PHE A 181 -8.55 -6.10 30.27
N PHE A 182 -9.82 -6.19 30.71
CA PHE A 182 -10.31 -5.62 31.94
C PHE A 182 -11.10 -6.66 32.74
N ASN A 183 -11.01 -6.59 34.05
CA ASN A 183 -11.97 -7.20 34.93
C ASN A 183 -12.95 -6.10 35.34
N GLU A 184 -14.24 -6.38 35.32
CA GLU A 184 -15.28 -5.52 35.86
C GLU A 184 -15.26 -5.56 37.37
#